data_a028e973cdc4f614149d74b8700b004b
#
_entry.id   a028e973cdc4f614149d74b8700b004b
#
_cell.length_a   1.000
_cell.length_b   1.000
_cell.length_c   1.000
_cell.angle_alpha   90.00
_cell.angle_beta   90.00
_cell.angle_gamma   90.00
#
_symmetry.space_group_name_H-M   'P 1'
#
loop_
_entity.id
_entity.type
_entity.pdbx_description
1 polymer ?
#
loop_
_entity_poly.entity_id
_entity_poly.type
_entity_poly.pdbx_seq_one_letter_code
_entity_poly.pdbx_strand_id
1 'polypeptide(L)'
;MTRTIQQLFDLKGKSALITGGSRGLGLQMAHALGEAGARIMLSSRKADDLEQAAAELQAAGIDARWIAADCAKEEDTRRLADETLQRMGAIDILVNNAGATWGAPAEEHPVAAWDKVMNLNVRGYFILSQQVANGWMIPQKRGRIINIASIAGLNGNPIDMKTIAYNTSKTAVIGFTRTLAAEWGRFGITVNAICPGFFRTKMASGLIDQLGEGKMAAAAPLGRLGDDEDLKGITLLYASDAGKHVTGQWLAVDGGVSVVLGAA
;
A
#
# COMPACT_ATOMS: atom_id res chain seq x y z
N MET A 1 8.13 -28.26 -17.24
CA MET A 1 6.83 -28.52 -16.57
C MET A 1 6.20 -27.18 -16.17
N THR A 2 4.89 -27.02 -16.37
CA THR A 2 4.15 -25.85 -15.88
C THR A 2 3.96 -25.96 -14.37
N ARG A 3 4.09 -24.82 -13.66
CA ARG A 3 3.87 -24.77 -12.22
C ARG A 3 2.38 -24.87 -11.86
N THR A 4 2.07 -25.47 -10.70
CA THR A 4 0.71 -25.50 -10.16
C THR A 4 0.31 -24.10 -9.69
N ILE A 5 -0.99 -23.90 -9.44
CA ILE A 5 -1.49 -22.63 -8.91
C ILE A 5 -0.87 -22.31 -7.54
N GLN A 6 -0.74 -23.31 -6.67
CA GLN A 6 -0.09 -23.16 -5.35
C GLN A 6 1.37 -22.69 -5.49
N GLN A 7 2.12 -23.27 -6.44
CA GLN A 7 3.50 -22.87 -6.72
C GLN A 7 3.61 -21.45 -7.29
N LEU A 8 2.58 -20.96 -8.01
CA LEU A 8 2.58 -19.61 -8.54
C LEU A 8 2.35 -18.56 -7.43
N PHE A 9 1.63 -18.91 -6.38
CA PHE A 9 1.35 -18.04 -5.24
C PHE A 9 2.33 -18.21 -4.07
N ASP A 10 3.26 -19.18 -4.12
CA ASP A 10 4.24 -19.43 -3.06
C ASP A 10 5.27 -18.30 -2.98
N LEU A 11 5.45 -17.74 -1.79
CA LEU A 11 6.41 -16.68 -1.48
C LEU A 11 7.55 -17.15 -0.58
N LYS A 12 7.74 -18.45 -0.39
CA LYS A 12 8.87 -18.99 0.39
C LYS A 12 10.20 -18.48 -0.15
N GLY A 13 11.05 -17.99 0.76
CA GLY A 13 12.34 -17.42 0.44
C GLY A 13 12.30 -15.99 -0.11
N LYS A 14 11.11 -15.35 -0.20
CA LYS A 14 10.96 -13.94 -0.53
C LYS A 14 10.97 -13.06 0.71
N SER A 15 11.36 -11.80 0.52
CA SER A 15 11.34 -10.78 1.57
C SER A 15 10.48 -9.60 1.12
N ALA A 16 9.58 -9.16 1.99
CA ALA A 16 8.66 -8.05 1.74
C ALA A 16 8.91 -6.90 2.72
N LEU A 17 9.06 -5.68 2.20
CA LEU A 17 9.08 -4.44 2.97
C LEU A 17 7.71 -3.77 2.84
N ILE A 18 7.07 -3.44 3.98
CA ILE A 18 5.73 -2.85 4.02
C ILE A 18 5.77 -1.58 4.86
N THR A 19 5.54 -0.42 4.23
CA THR A 19 5.42 0.84 4.95
C THR A 19 4.00 1.05 5.48
N GLY A 20 3.86 1.70 6.65
CA GLY A 20 2.57 1.81 7.33
C GLY A 20 2.04 0.45 7.79
N GLY A 21 2.94 -0.52 8.06
CA GLY A 21 2.62 -1.92 8.34
C GLY A 21 2.21 -2.22 9.77
N SER A 22 2.20 -1.22 10.68
CA SER A 22 1.91 -1.47 12.11
C SER A 22 0.42 -1.69 12.41
N ARG A 23 -0.49 -1.48 11.45
CA ARG A 23 -1.95 -1.64 11.63
C ARG A 23 -2.71 -1.50 10.31
N GLY A 24 -4.03 -1.81 10.36
CA GLY A 24 -4.96 -1.61 9.25
C GLY A 24 -4.49 -2.29 7.97
N LEU A 25 -4.68 -1.63 6.80
CA LEU A 25 -4.41 -2.26 5.51
C LEU A 25 -2.98 -2.78 5.37
N GLY A 26 -1.98 -2.06 5.93
CA GLY A 26 -0.58 -2.50 5.87
C GLY A 26 -0.35 -3.80 6.64
N LEU A 27 -0.97 -3.97 7.80
CA LEU A 27 -0.87 -5.19 8.60
C LEU A 27 -1.63 -6.36 7.94
N GLN A 28 -2.81 -6.11 7.37
CA GLN A 28 -3.56 -7.11 6.59
C GLN A 28 -2.74 -7.65 5.41
N MET A 29 -2.06 -6.75 4.67
CA MET A 29 -1.16 -7.15 3.58
C MET A 29 0.07 -7.90 4.08
N ALA A 30 0.59 -7.55 5.28
CA ALA A 30 1.69 -8.29 5.91
C ALA A 30 1.28 -9.72 6.26
N HIS A 31 0.07 -9.93 6.80
CA HIS A 31 -0.50 -11.26 7.01
C HIS A 31 -0.59 -12.04 5.70
N ALA A 32 -1.16 -11.45 4.65
CA ALA A 32 -1.32 -12.12 3.35
C ALA A 32 0.02 -12.63 2.78
N LEU A 33 1.06 -11.78 2.83
CA LEU A 33 2.37 -12.13 2.29
C LEU A 33 3.11 -13.13 3.20
N GLY A 34 2.98 -12.97 4.53
CA GLY A 34 3.59 -13.87 5.50
C GLY A 34 2.95 -15.25 5.49
N GLU A 35 1.62 -15.36 5.45
CA GLU A 35 0.88 -16.63 5.31
C GLU A 35 1.27 -17.39 4.03
N ALA A 36 1.64 -16.66 2.96
CA ALA A 36 2.17 -17.26 1.73
C ALA A 36 3.68 -17.60 1.78
N GLY A 37 4.35 -17.37 2.92
CA GLY A 37 5.72 -17.78 3.18
C GLY A 37 6.79 -16.69 3.05
N ALA A 38 6.42 -15.41 2.81
CA ALA A 38 7.38 -14.31 2.78
C ALA A 38 7.86 -13.96 4.19
N ARG A 39 9.15 -13.55 4.30
CA ARG A 39 9.66 -12.85 5.47
C ARG A 39 9.24 -11.39 5.40
N ILE A 40 8.80 -10.82 6.51
CA ILE A 40 8.18 -9.49 6.57
C ILE A 40 9.08 -8.50 7.29
N MET A 41 9.31 -7.33 6.68
CA MET A 41 9.83 -6.15 7.33
C MET A 41 8.72 -5.09 7.40
N LEU A 42 8.27 -4.78 8.60
CA LEU A 42 7.29 -3.70 8.85
C LEU A 42 8.00 -2.37 9.05
N SER A 43 7.42 -1.28 8.56
CA SER A 43 7.86 0.06 8.91
C SER A 43 6.71 1.00 9.19
N SER A 44 6.88 1.81 10.22
CA SER A 44 6.05 2.97 10.56
C SER A 44 6.83 3.89 11.50
N ARG A 45 6.23 5.00 11.95
CA ARG A 45 6.93 5.97 12.80
C ARG A 45 7.06 5.56 14.27
N LYS A 46 6.16 4.72 14.79
CA LYS A 46 6.08 4.37 16.21
C LYS A 46 6.63 2.97 16.44
N ALA A 47 7.69 2.87 17.22
CA ALA A 47 8.33 1.60 17.55
C ALA A 47 7.38 0.65 18.29
N ASP A 48 6.66 1.14 19.30
CA ASP A 48 5.76 0.33 20.10
C ASP A 48 4.64 -0.32 19.26
N ASP A 49 4.02 0.46 18.35
CA ASP A 49 3.00 -0.05 17.43
C ASP A 49 3.58 -1.13 16.49
N LEU A 50 4.86 -1.00 16.09
CA LEU A 50 5.56 -1.96 15.22
C LEU A 50 5.94 -3.23 15.96
N GLU A 51 6.42 -3.12 17.19
CA GLU A 51 6.76 -4.25 18.02
C GLU A 51 5.54 -5.14 18.27
N GLN A 52 4.40 -4.53 18.61
CA GLN A 52 3.14 -5.24 18.79
C GLN A 52 2.71 -5.95 17.50
N ALA A 53 2.76 -5.27 16.35
CA ALA A 53 2.38 -5.85 15.07
C ALA A 53 3.32 -6.99 14.64
N ALA A 54 4.63 -6.85 14.88
CA ALA A 54 5.58 -7.92 14.61
C ALA A 54 5.35 -9.14 15.52
N ALA A 55 5.05 -8.91 16.80
CA ALA A 55 4.72 -9.99 17.73
C ALA A 55 3.43 -10.73 17.31
N GLU A 56 2.41 -10.02 16.82
CA GLU A 56 1.19 -10.61 16.28
C GLU A 56 1.49 -11.54 15.08
N LEU A 57 2.28 -11.06 14.12
CA LEU A 57 2.70 -11.85 12.96
C LEU A 57 3.55 -13.06 13.37
N GLN A 58 4.47 -12.89 14.31
CA GLN A 58 5.31 -13.98 14.83
C GLN A 58 4.49 -15.04 15.57
N ALA A 59 3.46 -14.65 16.31
CA ALA A 59 2.53 -15.57 16.95
C ALA A 59 1.72 -16.40 15.92
N ALA A 60 1.52 -15.84 14.71
CA ALA A 60 0.94 -16.55 13.56
C ALA A 60 1.98 -17.39 12.78
N GLY A 61 3.22 -17.51 13.26
CA GLY A 61 4.29 -18.28 12.62
C GLY A 61 5.00 -17.58 11.46
N ILE A 62 4.84 -16.26 11.31
CA ILE A 62 5.43 -15.44 10.24
C ILE A 62 6.77 -14.85 10.72
N ASP A 63 7.87 -15.00 9.94
CA ASP A 63 9.14 -14.29 10.21
C ASP A 63 8.94 -12.79 9.95
N ALA A 64 8.63 -12.05 11.01
CA ALA A 64 8.37 -10.62 10.96
C ALA A 64 9.39 -9.85 11.81
N ARG A 65 9.89 -8.75 11.23
CA ARG A 65 10.81 -7.78 11.84
C ARG A 65 10.30 -6.39 11.57
N TRP A 66 10.90 -5.40 12.21
CA TRP A 66 10.48 -4.02 12.00
C TRP A 66 11.64 -3.01 12.09
N ILE A 67 11.40 -1.84 11.44
CA ILE A 67 12.26 -0.66 11.49
C ILE A 67 11.37 0.58 11.62
N ALA A 68 11.60 1.40 12.64
CA ALA A 68 10.92 2.68 12.77
C ALA A 68 11.52 3.70 11.80
N ALA A 69 10.67 4.30 10.95
CA ALA A 69 11.06 5.34 9.99
C ALA A 69 9.88 6.25 9.64
N ASP A 70 10.17 7.51 9.38
CA ASP A 70 9.22 8.48 8.84
C ASP A 70 9.43 8.63 7.31
N CYS A 71 8.59 7.95 6.53
CA CYS A 71 8.66 7.98 5.06
C CYS A 71 8.36 9.37 4.45
N ALA A 72 7.97 10.37 5.23
CA ALA A 72 7.92 11.76 4.76
C ALA A 72 9.32 12.42 4.73
N LYS A 73 10.32 11.83 5.38
CA LYS A 73 11.71 12.30 5.43
C LYS A 73 12.58 11.45 4.50
N GLU A 74 13.31 12.11 3.61
CA GLU A 74 14.15 11.42 2.63
C GLU A 74 15.24 10.57 3.28
N GLU A 75 15.94 11.12 4.28
CA GLU A 75 17.01 10.42 5.01
C GLU A 75 16.49 9.13 5.65
N ASP A 76 15.37 9.20 6.39
CA ASP A 76 14.73 8.04 7.00
C ASP A 76 14.28 7.01 5.97
N THR A 77 13.77 7.48 4.83
CA THR A 77 13.29 6.60 3.74
C THR A 77 14.45 5.83 3.10
N ARG A 78 15.59 6.48 2.87
CA ARG A 78 16.80 5.83 2.35
C ARG A 78 17.38 4.84 3.36
N ARG A 79 17.54 5.28 4.62
CA ARG A 79 17.98 4.41 5.72
C ARG A 79 17.10 3.17 5.86
N LEU A 80 15.77 3.30 5.75
CA LEU A 80 14.83 2.18 5.82
C LEU A 80 15.14 1.10 4.76
N ALA A 81 15.38 1.50 3.52
CA ALA A 81 15.71 0.54 2.45
C ALA A 81 17.05 -0.16 2.73
N ASP A 82 18.08 0.61 3.10
CA ASP A 82 19.43 0.10 3.34
C ASP A 82 19.46 -0.87 4.54
N GLU A 83 18.85 -0.49 5.67
CA GLU A 83 18.74 -1.37 6.84
C GLU A 83 17.88 -2.61 6.56
N THR A 84 16.81 -2.49 5.77
CA THR A 84 16.01 -3.65 5.37
C THR A 84 16.86 -4.62 4.58
N LEU A 85 17.58 -4.13 3.58
CA LEU A 85 18.46 -4.97 2.77
C LEU A 85 19.56 -5.63 3.62
N GLN A 86 20.17 -4.89 4.54
CA GLN A 86 21.18 -5.43 5.46
C GLN A 86 20.62 -6.53 6.36
N ARG A 87 19.42 -6.34 6.94
CA ARG A 87 18.82 -7.28 7.91
C ARG A 87 18.14 -8.48 7.27
N MET A 88 17.62 -8.33 6.05
CA MET A 88 16.85 -9.36 5.34
C MET A 88 17.66 -10.04 4.22
N GLY A 89 18.72 -9.39 3.73
CA GLY A 89 19.52 -9.85 2.59
C GLY A 89 18.83 -9.70 1.22
N ALA A 90 17.56 -9.32 1.20
CA ALA A 90 16.77 -9.15 -0.02
C ALA A 90 15.56 -8.24 0.23
N ILE A 91 15.06 -7.58 -0.83
CA ILE A 91 13.75 -6.90 -0.86
C ILE A 91 13.07 -7.28 -2.19
N ASP A 92 12.44 -8.44 -2.23
CA ASP A 92 11.78 -8.95 -3.44
C ASP A 92 10.44 -8.24 -3.69
N ILE A 93 9.77 -7.81 -2.61
CA ILE A 93 8.44 -7.20 -2.62
C ILE A 93 8.50 -5.90 -1.83
N LEU A 94 8.03 -4.81 -2.42
CA LEU A 94 7.84 -3.52 -1.76
C LEU A 94 6.37 -3.15 -1.76
N VAL A 95 5.80 -2.89 -0.59
CA VAL A 95 4.44 -2.36 -0.44
C VAL A 95 4.53 -0.92 0.09
N ASN A 96 4.32 0.02 -0.80
CA ASN A 96 4.18 1.44 -0.48
C ASN A 96 2.75 1.69 0.02
N ASN A 97 2.56 1.64 1.35
CA ASN A 97 1.23 1.79 1.96
C ASN A 97 1.16 2.96 2.95
N ALA A 98 2.29 3.43 3.51
CA ALA A 98 2.26 4.58 4.40
C ALA A 98 1.57 5.79 3.75
N GLY A 99 0.62 6.40 4.45
CA GLY A 99 -0.12 7.53 3.91
C GLY A 99 -0.72 8.41 4.98
N ALA A 100 -1.09 9.63 4.55
CA ALA A 100 -1.79 10.61 5.37
C ALA A 100 -2.89 11.28 4.55
N THR A 101 -3.88 11.79 5.25
CA THR A 101 -4.95 12.63 4.70
C THR A 101 -5.07 13.92 5.51
N TRP A 102 -5.68 14.92 4.92
CA TRP A 102 -6.06 16.17 5.58
C TRP A 102 -7.34 16.69 4.94
N GLY A 103 -8.27 17.15 5.79
CA GLY A 103 -9.58 17.67 5.36
C GLY A 103 -9.68 19.17 5.58
N ALA A 104 -9.93 19.93 4.52
CA ALA A 104 -10.30 21.35 4.52
C ALA A 104 -10.92 21.72 3.17
N PRO A 105 -11.77 22.77 3.08
CA PRO A 105 -12.20 23.34 1.80
C PRO A 105 -10.98 23.68 0.94
N ALA A 106 -11.09 23.53 -0.38
CA ALA A 106 -9.94 23.72 -1.29
C ALA A 106 -9.36 25.15 -1.20
N GLU A 107 -10.23 26.15 -1.07
CA GLU A 107 -9.88 27.56 -0.94
C GLU A 107 -9.21 27.91 0.39
N GLU A 108 -9.37 27.08 1.41
CA GLU A 108 -8.82 27.27 2.76
C GLU A 108 -7.73 26.22 3.08
N HIS A 109 -7.40 25.34 2.12
CA HIS A 109 -6.48 24.22 2.39
C HIS A 109 -5.06 24.73 2.65
N PRO A 110 -4.49 24.51 3.87
CA PRO A 110 -3.15 25.01 4.19
C PRO A 110 -2.08 24.36 3.31
N VAL A 111 -1.17 25.15 2.75
CA VAL A 111 -0.02 24.66 1.95
C VAL A 111 0.81 23.64 2.75
N ALA A 112 1.05 23.91 4.03
CA ALA A 112 1.78 22.97 4.90
C ALA A 112 1.09 21.60 5.04
N ALA A 113 -0.25 21.56 5.01
CA ALA A 113 -1.00 20.30 5.02
C ALA A 113 -0.93 19.59 3.67
N TRP A 114 -0.96 20.35 2.58
CA TRP A 114 -0.71 19.84 1.23
C TRP A 114 0.67 19.19 1.14
N ASP A 115 1.73 19.91 1.54
CA ASP A 115 3.10 19.41 1.51
C ASP A 115 3.28 18.14 2.36
N LYS A 116 2.67 18.10 3.56
CA LYS A 116 2.68 16.93 4.43
C LYS A 116 2.10 15.70 3.74
N VAL A 117 0.97 15.84 3.04
CA VAL A 117 0.33 14.75 2.32
C VAL A 117 1.14 14.33 1.11
N MET A 118 1.60 15.27 0.28
CA MET A 118 2.37 15.00 -0.92
C MET A 118 3.75 14.39 -0.61
N ASN A 119 4.42 14.89 0.43
CA ASN A 119 5.72 14.36 0.84
C ASN A 119 5.64 12.90 1.27
N LEU A 120 4.60 12.52 2.03
CA LEU A 120 4.45 11.13 2.46
C LEU A 120 3.90 10.24 1.35
N ASN A 121 2.77 10.64 0.72
CA ASN A 121 2.02 9.76 -0.18
C ASN A 121 2.64 9.62 -1.57
N VAL A 122 3.45 10.59 -2.02
CA VAL A 122 4.02 10.62 -3.38
C VAL A 122 5.54 10.60 -3.33
N ARG A 123 6.16 11.63 -2.71
CA ARG A 123 7.62 11.75 -2.67
C ARG A 123 8.26 10.59 -1.92
N GLY A 124 7.68 10.17 -0.79
CA GLY A 124 8.17 9.01 -0.03
C GLY A 124 8.12 7.71 -0.83
N TYR A 125 7.04 7.47 -1.58
CA TYR A 125 6.93 6.31 -2.47
C TYR A 125 8.01 6.31 -3.56
N PHE A 126 8.25 7.47 -4.18
CA PHE A 126 9.30 7.60 -5.18
C PHE A 126 10.68 7.28 -4.61
N ILE A 127 11.07 7.93 -3.50
CA ILE A 127 12.40 7.75 -2.89
C ILE A 127 12.62 6.29 -2.47
N LEU A 128 11.63 5.69 -1.80
CA LEU A 128 11.76 4.31 -1.33
C LEU A 128 11.84 3.33 -2.51
N SER A 129 10.97 3.50 -3.52
CA SER A 129 11.01 2.65 -4.72
C SER A 129 12.35 2.76 -5.44
N GLN A 130 12.90 3.98 -5.58
CA GLN A 130 14.20 4.23 -6.21
C GLN A 130 15.32 3.55 -5.43
N GLN A 131 15.36 3.70 -4.11
CA GLN A 131 16.40 3.12 -3.26
C GLN A 131 16.36 1.59 -3.29
N VAL A 132 15.18 1.00 -3.14
CA VAL A 132 14.98 -0.47 -3.21
C VAL A 132 15.32 -1.02 -4.60
N ALA A 133 14.90 -0.32 -5.66
CA ALA A 133 15.19 -0.77 -7.02
C ALA A 133 16.69 -0.75 -7.31
N ASN A 134 17.38 0.32 -6.99
CA ASN A 134 18.83 0.45 -7.22
C ASN A 134 19.64 -0.52 -6.35
N GLY A 135 19.27 -0.67 -5.07
CA GLY A 135 19.99 -1.52 -4.12
C GLY A 135 19.77 -3.03 -4.35
N TRP A 136 18.61 -3.42 -4.92
CA TRP A 136 18.27 -4.84 -5.02
C TRP A 136 17.59 -5.23 -6.33
N MET A 137 16.42 -4.67 -6.67
CA MET A 137 15.55 -5.23 -7.72
C MET A 137 16.18 -5.16 -9.12
N ILE A 138 16.84 -4.04 -9.48
CA ILE A 138 17.49 -3.83 -10.79
C ILE A 138 18.70 -4.78 -10.93
N PRO A 139 19.64 -4.87 -9.98
CA PRO A 139 20.73 -5.84 -10.02
C PRO A 139 20.25 -7.28 -10.15
N GLN A 140 19.16 -7.63 -9.46
CA GLN A 140 18.59 -8.99 -9.49
C GLN A 140 17.69 -9.25 -10.70
N LYS A 141 17.38 -8.23 -11.50
CA LYS A 141 16.45 -8.30 -12.64
C LYS A 141 15.09 -8.92 -12.26
N ARG A 142 14.60 -8.58 -11.08
CA ARG A 142 13.31 -9.04 -10.55
C ARG A 142 12.84 -8.13 -9.41
N GLY A 143 11.57 -7.94 -9.27
CA GLY A 143 10.94 -7.20 -8.19
C GLY A 143 9.43 -7.09 -8.34
N ARG A 144 8.77 -6.83 -7.22
CA ARG A 144 7.32 -6.59 -7.16
C ARG A 144 7.08 -5.33 -6.33
N ILE A 145 6.49 -4.31 -6.93
CA ILE A 145 6.13 -3.07 -6.23
C ILE A 145 4.62 -2.94 -6.24
N ILE A 146 4.05 -2.79 -5.06
CA ILE A 146 2.61 -2.60 -4.85
C ILE A 146 2.43 -1.23 -4.20
N ASN A 147 1.76 -0.31 -4.89
CA ASN A 147 1.47 1.02 -4.40
C ASN A 147 0.02 1.08 -3.91
N ILE A 148 -0.20 1.56 -2.70
CA ILE A 148 -1.55 1.74 -2.18
C ILE A 148 -2.04 3.14 -2.56
N ALA A 149 -2.89 3.17 -3.61
CA ALA A 149 -3.64 4.34 -4.03
C ALA A 149 -4.94 4.49 -3.20
N SER A 150 -6.05 4.77 -3.83
CA SER A 150 -7.39 4.85 -3.25
C SER A 150 -8.41 5.02 -4.36
N ILE A 151 -9.68 4.68 -4.15
CA ILE A 151 -10.77 5.12 -5.02
C ILE A 151 -10.85 6.66 -5.11
N ALA A 152 -10.40 7.38 -4.09
CA ALA A 152 -10.26 8.83 -4.10
C ALA A 152 -9.25 9.35 -5.16
N GLY A 153 -8.40 8.48 -5.71
CA GLY A 153 -7.53 8.80 -6.85
C GLY A 153 -8.16 8.55 -8.22
N LEU A 154 -9.34 7.94 -8.25
CA LEU A 154 -10.06 7.61 -9.49
C LEU A 154 -11.09 8.68 -9.86
N ASN A 155 -11.73 9.27 -8.86
CA ASN A 155 -12.82 10.22 -9.02
C ASN A 155 -12.69 11.41 -8.07
N GLY A 156 -13.46 12.46 -8.29
CA GLY A 156 -13.69 13.51 -7.29
C GLY A 156 -14.50 12.96 -6.11
N ASN A 157 -14.33 13.56 -4.96
CA ASN A 157 -15.10 13.20 -3.77
C ASN A 157 -16.48 13.88 -3.75
N PRO A 158 -17.47 13.32 -3.01
CA PRO A 158 -18.66 14.05 -2.61
C PRO A 158 -18.29 15.37 -1.91
N ILE A 159 -19.17 16.37 -2.01
CA ILE A 159 -18.92 17.74 -1.53
C ILE A 159 -18.53 17.83 -0.05
N ASP A 160 -18.98 16.89 0.76
CA ASP A 160 -18.68 16.81 2.19
C ASP A 160 -17.30 16.19 2.51
N MET A 161 -16.63 15.59 1.53
CA MET A 161 -15.31 15.01 1.66
C MET A 161 -14.23 15.94 1.10
N LYS A 162 -13.80 16.91 1.89
CA LYS A 162 -12.90 18.00 1.48
C LYS A 162 -11.42 17.59 1.63
N THR A 163 -10.93 16.69 0.79
CA THR A 163 -9.56 16.10 0.91
C THR A 163 -8.72 16.29 -0.35
N ILE A 164 -8.65 17.53 -0.88
CA ILE A 164 -7.99 17.83 -2.16
C ILE A 164 -6.56 17.28 -2.26
N ALA A 165 -5.71 17.48 -1.24
CA ALA A 165 -4.34 17.01 -1.26
C ALA A 165 -4.27 15.47 -1.32
N TYR A 166 -5.15 14.78 -0.57
CA TYR A 166 -5.22 13.31 -0.57
C TYR A 166 -5.62 12.76 -1.93
N ASN A 167 -6.72 13.27 -2.52
CA ASN A 167 -7.19 12.82 -3.84
C ASN A 167 -6.10 13.04 -4.89
N THR A 168 -5.51 14.24 -4.93
CA THR A 168 -4.40 14.55 -5.85
C THR A 168 -3.23 13.60 -5.65
N SER A 169 -2.84 13.32 -4.41
CA SER A 169 -1.74 12.40 -4.12
C SER A 169 -2.04 10.97 -4.59
N LYS A 170 -3.29 10.49 -4.44
CA LYS A 170 -3.68 9.13 -4.83
C LYS A 170 -3.83 8.99 -6.35
N THR A 171 -4.25 10.05 -7.05
CA THR A 171 -4.18 10.13 -8.53
C THR A 171 -2.72 10.11 -9.00
N ALA A 172 -1.84 10.87 -8.35
CA ALA A 172 -0.41 10.87 -8.66
C ALA A 172 0.23 9.48 -8.48
N VAL A 173 -0.17 8.71 -7.45
CA VAL A 173 0.31 7.33 -7.24
C VAL A 173 -0.08 6.40 -8.40
N ILE A 174 -1.26 6.57 -9.00
CA ILE A 174 -1.69 5.80 -10.17
C ILE A 174 -0.81 6.14 -11.38
N GLY A 175 -0.57 7.43 -11.64
CA GLY A 175 0.34 7.89 -12.69
C GLY A 175 1.76 7.38 -12.49
N PHE A 176 2.29 7.51 -11.26
CA PHE A 176 3.59 6.97 -10.84
C PHE A 176 3.70 5.47 -11.09
N THR A 177 2.68 4.69 -10.76
CA THR A 177 2.63 3.24 -10.99
C THR A 177 2.81 2.89 -12.46
N ARG A 178 2.08 3.58 -13.35
CA ARG A 178 2.17 3.34 -14.81
C ARG A 178 3.53 3.69 -15.36
N THR A 179 4.09 4.82 -14.96
CA THR A 179 5.39 5.29 -15.44
C THR A 179 6.52 4.35 -14.99
N LEU A 180 6.56 3.98 -13.71
CA LEU A 180 7.55 3.02 -13.23
C LEU A 180 7.43 1.64 -13.89
N ALA A 181 6.22 1.16 -14.12
CA ALA A 181 5.99 -0.11 -14.82
C ALA A 181 6.59 -0.09 -16.22
N ALA A 182 6.40 1.01 -16.96
CA ALA A 182 6.94 1.19 -18.30
C ALA A 182 8.47 1.26 -18.30
N GLU A 183 9.07 1.98 -17.37
CA GLU A 183 10.52 2.15 -17.31
C GLU A 183 11.25 0.91 -16.78
N TRP A 184 10.69 0.23 -15.77
CA TRP A 184 11.38 -0.83 -15.04
C TRP A 184 10.98 -2.25 -15.47
N GLY A 185 9.99 -2.39 -16.35
CA GLY A 185 9.62 -3.67 -16.93
C GLY A 185 10.80 -4.40 -17.60
N ARG A 186 11.73 -3.65 -18.24
CA ARG A 186 12.98 -4.17 -18.81
C ARG A 186 13.91 -4.84 -17.79
N PHE A 187 13.72 -4.54 -16.50
CA PHE A 187 14.46 -5.16 -15.41
C PHE A 187 13.70 -6.30 -14.72
N GLY A 188 12.58 -6.75 -15.29
CA GLY A 188 11.75 -7.81 -14.69
C GLY A 188 10.99 -7.36 -13.44
N ILE A 189 10.83 -6.04 -13.24
CA ILE A 189 10.09 -5.46 -12.11
C ILE A 189 8.67 -5.19 -12.55
N THR A 190 7.68 -5.69 -11.80
CA THR A 190 6.28 -5.30 -11.97
C THR A 190 5.91 -4.24 -10.94
N VAL A 191 5.11 -3.27 -11.37
CA VAL A 191 4.61 -2.18 -10.51
C VAL A 191 3.12 -2.06 -10.70
N ASN A 192 2.34 -2.29 -9.64
CA ASN A 192 0.88 -2.23 -9.70
C ASN A 192 0.33 -1.42 -8.51
N ALA A 193 -0.90 -0.94 -8.62
CA ALA A 193 -1.58 -0.23 -7.55
C ALA A 193 -2.85 -0.97 -7.09
N ILE A 194 -3.12 -0.89 -5.80
CA ILE A 194 -4.41 -1.24 -5.21
C ILE A 194 -5.10 0.06 -4.85
N CYS A 195 -6.39 0.21 -5.18
CA CYS A 195 -7.23 1.35 -4.86
C CYS A 195 -8.31 0.91 -3.87
N PRO A 196 -8.03 0.88 -2.56
CA PRO A 196 -9.04 0.51 -1.57
C PRO A 196 -10.19 1.51 -1.53
N GLY A 197 -11.40 1.00 -1.28
CA GLY A 197 -12.55 1.79 -0.88
C GLY A 197 -12.53 2.08 0.62
N PHE A 198 -13.70 2.00 1.24
CA PHE A 198 -13.85 2.24 2.68
C PHE A 198 -13.61 0.94 3.46
N PHE A 199 -12.61 0.99 4.35
CA PHE A 199 -12.24 -0.07 5.27
C PHE A 199 -12.27 0.47 6.71
N ARG A 200 -12.61 -0.39 7.69
CA ARG A 200 -12.53 -0.02 9.11
C ARG A 200 -11.08 0.12 9.54
N THR A 201 -10.53 1.32 9.37
CA THR A 201 -9.17 1.65 9.78
C THR A 201 -9.17 2.88 10.67
N LYS A 202 -8.09 3.08 11.45
CA LYS A 202 -7.94 4.30 12.24
C LYS A 202 -7.94 5.58 11.39
N MET A 203 -7.51 5.49 10.14
CA MET A 203 -7.55 6.63 9.20
C MET A 203 -8.97 7.00 8.80
N ALA A 204 -9.84 6.01 8.65
CA ALA A 204 -11.23 6.18 8.24
C ALA A 204 -12.20 6.43 9.41
N SER A 205 -11.78 6.21 10.68
CA SER A 205 -12.68 6.28 11.84
C SER A 205 -13.41 7.62 11.94
N GLY A 206 -12.70 8.75 11.84
CA GLY A 206 -13.34 10.07 11.90
C GLY A 206 -14.37 10.30 10.80
N LEU A 207 -14.16 9.77 9.60
CA LEU A 207 -15.12 9.85 8.50
C LEU A 207 -16.31 8.92 8.74
N ILE A 208 -16.05 7.70 9.24
CA ILE A 208 -17.10 6.74 9.62
C ILE A 208 -17.97 7.32 10.73
N ASP A 209 -17.37 7.96 11.74
CA ASP A 209 -18.10 8.62 12.84
C ASP A 209 -18.95 9.78 12.34
N GLN A 210 -18.45 10.55 11.36
CA GLN A 210 -19.14 11.70 10.79
C GLN A 210 -20.31 11.31 9.88
N LEU A 211 -20.11 10.34 8.97
CA LEU A 211 -21.08 9.99 7.94
C LEU A 211 -22.01 8.84 8.36
N GLY A 212 -21.61 8.04 9.34
CA GLY A 212 -22.29 6.82 9.76
C GLY A 212 -21.90 5.61 8.92
N GLU A 213 -21.51 4.52 9.58
CA GLU A 213 -21.07 3.27 8.91
C GLU A 213 -22.16 2.69 7.98
N GLY A 214 -23.42 2.69 8.42
CA GLY A 214 -24.52 2.18 7.61
C GLY A 214 -24.72 2.93 6.30
N LYS A 215 -24.54 4.27 6.31
CA LYS A 215 -24.60 5.08 5.08
C LYS A 215 -23.44 4.79 4.14
N MET A 216 -22.23 4.64 4.68
CA MET A 216 -21.06 4.30 3.88
C MET A 216 -21.15 2.88 3.30
N ALA A 217 -21.65 1.92 4.06
CA ALA A 217 -21.90 0.56 3.60
C ALA A 217 -22.96 0.53 2.50
N ALA A 218 -24.05 1.29 2.66
CA ALA A 218 -25.15 1.37 1.67
C ALA A 218 -24.69 2.02 0.33
N ALA A 219 -23.63 2.84 0.34
CA ALA A 219 -23.05 3.39 -0.88
C ALA A 219 -22.28 2.35 -1.71
N ALA A 220 -21.90 1.23 -1.13
CA ALA A 220 -21.23 0.14 -1.84
C ALA A 220 -22.30 -0.85 -2.37
N PRO A 221 -22.28 -1.24 -3.66
CA PRO A 221 -23.13 -2.28 -4.21
C PRO A 221 -23.14 -3.60 -3.43
N LEU A 222 -22.00 -3.96 -2.80
CA LEU A 222 -21.92 -5.14 -1.93
C LEU A 222 -22.50 -4.92 -0.52
N GLY A 223 -22.99 -3.71 -0.19
CA GLY A 223 -23.70 -3.42 1.06
C GLY A 223 -22.85 -3.47 2.32
N ARG A 224 -21.52 -3.44 2.22
CA ARG A 224 -20.61 -3.50 3.37
C ARG A 224 -19.33 -2.69 3.17
N LEU A 225 -18.67 -2.35 4.25
CA LEU A 225 -17.28 -1.90 4.21
C LEU A 225 -16.35 -3.09 3.96
N GLY A 226 -15.12 -2.78 3.53
CA GLY A 226 -14.06 -3.78 3.45
C GLY A 226 -13.63 -4.26 4.83
N ASP A 227 -13.27 -5.53 4.93
CA ASP A 227 -12.79 -6.21 6.13
C ASP A 227 -11.31 -6.62 6.03
N ASP A 228 -10.84 -7.39 7.02
CA ASP A 228 -9.43 -7.73 7.16
C ASP A 228 -8.92 -8.76 6.12
N GLU A 229 -9.80 -9.33 5.29
CA GLU A 229 -9.44 -10.32 4.30
C GLU A 229 -9.50 -9.80 2.85
N ASP A 230 -10.26 -8.74 2.60
CA ASP A 230 -10.59 -8.27 1.25
C ASP A 230 -9.36 -7.84 0.42
N LEU A 231 -8.25 -7.43 1.05
CA LEU A 231 -7.02 -7.09 0.34
C LEU A 231 -6.04 -8.26 0.19
N LYS A 232 -6.23 -9.39 0.90
CA LYS A 232 -5.27 -10.50 0.89
C LYS A 232 -5.06 -11.06 -0.51
N GLY A 233 -6.14 -11.38 -1.23
CA GLY A 233 -6.07 -12.02 -2.54
C GLY A 233 -5.33 -11.19 -3.58
N ILE A 234 -5.67 -9.91 -3.72
CA ILE A 234 -5.03 -9.03 -4.70
C ILE A 234 -3.58 -8.70 -4.34
N THR A 235 -3.27 -8.56 -3.05
CA THR A 235 -1.90 -8.36 -2.57
C THR A 235 -1.03 -9.54 -2.95
N LEU A 236 -1.52 -10.76 -2.71
CA LEU A 236 -0.79 -11.98 -3.05
C LEU A 236 -0.64 -12.15 -4.57
N LEU A 237 -1.67 -11.80 -5.36
CA LEU A 237 -1.58 -11.82 -6.83
C LEU A 237 -0.44 -10.91 -7.31
N TYR A 238 -0.39 -9.65 -6.86
CA TYR A 238 0.62 -8.70 -7.32
C TYR A 238 2.03 -9.00 -6.79
N ALA A 239 2.15 -9.64 -5.63
CA ALA A 239 3.42 -9.99 -5.00
C ALA A 239 4.06 -11.25 -5.58
N SER A 240 3.26 -12.17 -6.14
CA SER A 240 3.69 -13.51 -6.53
C SER A 240 3.93 -13.66 -8.03
N ASP A 241 4.36 -14.85 -8.43
CA ASP A 241 4.52 -15.21 -9.83
C ASP A 241 3.19 -15.46 -10.55
N ALA A 242 2.07 -15.55 -9.82
CA ALA A 242 0.74 -15.55 -10.44
C ALA A 242 0.47 -14.23 -11.17
N GLY A 243 0.99 -13.11 -10.65
CA GLY A 243 0.89 -11.78 -11.25
C GLY A 243 2.07 -11.37 -12.13
N LYS A 244 3.00 -12.27 -12.49
CA LYS A 244 4.26 -11.92 -13.19
C LYS A 244 4.11 -11.25 -14.55
N HIS A 245 2.93 -11.29 -15.16
CA HIS A 245 2.60 -10.63 -16.42
C HIS A 245 1.61 -9.46 -16.24
N VAL A 246 1.36 -9.07 -14.99
CA VAL A 246 0.51 -7.93 -14.64
C VAL A 246 1.41 -6.79 -14.16
N THR A 247 1.48 -5.70 -14.92
CA THR A 247 2.24 -4.50 -14.56
C THR A 247 1.57 -3.24 -15.08
N GLY A 248 1.74 -2.12 -14.39
CA GLY A 248 1.14 -0.82 -14.74
C GLY A 248 -0.36 -0.75 -14.47
N GLN A 249 -0.93 -1.76 -13.80
CA GLN A 249 -2.36 -1.84 -13.54
C GLN A 249 -2.73 -1.26 -12.18
N TRP A 250 -3.98 -0.85 -12.07
CA TRP A 250 -4.61 -0.52 -10.80
C TRP A 250 -5.94 -1.27 -10.68
N LEU A 251 -6.26 -1.70 -9.47
CA LEU A 251 -7.52 -2.37 -9.19
C LEU A 251 -8.20 -1.74 -7.99
N ALA A 252 -9.48 -1.35 -8.16
CA ALA A 252 -10.32 -0.94 -7.05
C ALA A 252 -10.77 -2.18 -6.25
N VAL A 253 -10.64 -2.10 -4.93
CA VAL A 253 -11.17 -3.08 -3.97
C VAL A 253 -12.06 -2.31 -3.02
N ASP A 254 -13.32 -2.11 -3.42
CA ASP A 254 -14.18 -1.08 -2.85
C ASP A 254 -15.68 -1.48 -2.74
N GLY A 255 -15.97 -2.75 -2.96
CA GLY A 255 -17.35 -3.22 -2.96
C GLY A 255 -18.23 -2.64 -4.08
N GLY A 256 -17.59 -2.03 -5.11
CA GLY A 256 -18.26 -1.44 -6.27
C GLY A 256 -18.59 0.05 -6.13
N VAL A 257 -18.14 0.73 -5.07
CA VAL A 257 -18.42 2.17 -4.86
C VAL A 257 -18.00 3.01 -6.06
N SER A 258 -16.83 2.75 -6.66
CA SER A 258 -16.27 3.57 -7.74
C SER A 258 -16.96 3.41 -9.09
N VAL A 259 -17.82 2.41 -9.27
CA VAL A 259 -18.55 2.16 -10.53
C VAL A 259 -20.01 2.60 -10.51
N VAL A 260 -20.48 3.11 -9.37
CA VAL A 260 -21.83 3.66 -9.24
C VAL A 260 -21.83 5.13 -9.65
N LEU A 261 -22.63 5.49 -10.64
CA LEU A 261 -22.86 6.88 -11.04
C LEU A 261 -23.83 7.51 -10.03
N GLY A 262 -23.33 8.53 -9.30
CA GLY A 262 -24.17 9.38 -8.48
C GLY A 262 -24.97 8.64 -7.43
N ALA A 263 -24.33 8.12 -6.40
CA ALA A 263 -25.03 7.82 -5.17
C ALA A 263 -25.57 9.15 -4.60
N ALA A 264 -26.88 9.33 -4.74
CA ALA A 264 -27.61 10.48 -4.26
C ALA A 264 -27.52 10.62 -2.73
#